data_add5d5fd16cd5787baad6a1bc1a71339
#
_entry.id   add5d5fd16cd5787baad6a1bc1a71339
#
_cell.length_a   1.000
_cell.length_b   1.000
_cell.length_c   1.000
_cell.angle_alpha   90.00
_cell.angle_beta   90.00
_cell.angle_gamma   90.00
#
_symmetry.space_group_name_H-M   'P 1'
#
loop_
_entity.id
_entity.type
_entity.pdbx_description
1 polymer ?
#
loop_
_entity_poly.entity_id
_entity_poly.type
_entity_poly.pdbx_seq_one_letter_code
_entity_poly.pdbx_strand_id
1 'polypeptide(L)'
;FEQGPLIRADGSRKRITAETCVHFTRFARADYARLGNLIKCNPAIKDEADRQAIIDALAGDVLDVLATDHAPHTLEEKARPYAAAPSGLPLVQFALNAALE
;
A
#
# COMPACT_ATOMS: atom_id res chain seq x y z
N PHE A 1 6.84 14.60 -9.05
CA PHE A 1 7.94 13.91 -8.35
C PHE A 1 9.01 13.47 -9.36
N GLU A 2 10.18 13.08 -8.86
CA GLU A 2 11.32 12.68 -9.70
C GLU A 2 11.34 11.16 -9.89
N GLN A 3 11.44 10.70 -11.15
CA GLN A 3 11.58 9.27 -11.46
C GLN A 3 13.08 8.87 -11.50
N GLY A 4 13.33 7.56 -11.41
CA GLY A 4 14.67 6.99 -11.39
C GLY A 4 15.18 6.68 -9.99
N PRO A 5 16.42 6.21 -9.83
CA PRO A 5 16.98 5.80 -8.55
C PRO A 5 16.99 6.91 -7.49
N LEU A 6 16.76 6.55 -6.24
CA LEU A 6 16.81 7.48 -5.10
C LEU A 6 18.16 8.21 -5.03
N ILE A 7 19.25 7.49 -5.30
CA ILE A 7 20.60 8.04 -5.44
C ILE A 7 20.97 7.97 -6.92
N ARG A 8 21.26 9.13 -7.52
CA ARG A 8 21.61 9.23 -8.92
C ARG A 8 23.06 8.79 -9.17
N ALA A 9 23.41 8.56 -10.44
CA ALA A 9 24.76 8.16 -10.83
C ALA A 9 25.85 9.17 -10.42
N ASP A 10 25.50 10.45 -10.31
CA ASP A 10 26.42 11.51 -9.82
C ASP A 10 26.51 11.61 -8.29
N GLY A 11 25.84 10.70 -7.54
CA GLY A 11 25.81 10.68 -6.09
C GLY A 11 24.80 11.62 -5.45
N SER A 12 24.08 12.44 -6.21
CA SER A 12 23.03 13.30 -5.69
C SER A 12 21.76 12.48 -5.36
N ARG A 13 20.93 13.01 -4.43
CA ARG A 13 19.67 12.39 -4.05
C ARG A 13 18.50 13.11 -4.71
N LYS A 14 17.41 12.39 -4.92
CA LYS A 14 16.12 13.01 -5.24
C LYS A 14 15.73 14.00 -4.13
N ARG A 15 15.15 15.12 -4.53
CA ARG A 15 14.58 16.10 -3.59
C ARG A 15 13.10 15.84 -3.29
N ILE A 16 12.41 15.19 -4.22
CA ILE A 16 11.01 14.81 -4.11
C ILE A 16 10.93 13.32 -4.34
N THR A 17 10.43 12.60 -3.35
CA THR A 17 10.21 11.16 -3.39
C THR A 17 8.72 10.84 -3.44
N ALA A 18 8.39 9.64 -3.89
CA ALA A 18 7.03 9.12 -3.88
C ALA A 18 6.98 7.80 -3.10
N GLU A 19 5.89 7.60 -2.38
CA GLU A 19 5.68 6.38 -1.59
C GLU A 19 4.37 5.69 -1.93
N THR A 20 4.34 4.41 -1.62
CA THR A 20 3.12 3.60 -1.60
C THR A 20 3.09 2.76 -0.33
N CYS A 21 1.95 2.10 -0.08
CA CYS A 21 1.79 1.26 1.09
C CYS A 21 1.65 -0.22 0.70
N VAL A 22 2.09 -1.09 1.62
CA VAL A 22 2.13 -2.55 1.44
C VAL A 22 0.78 -3.11 0.96
N HIS A 23 -0.33 -2.64 1.49
CA HIS A 23 -1.65 -3.15 1.13
C HIS A 23 -2.01 -2.92 -0.34
N PHE A 24 -1.46 -1.89 -0.99
CA PHE A 24 -1.68 -1.64 -2.42
C PHE A 24 -0.88 -2.58 -3.33
N THR A 25 0.13 -3.24 -2.81
CA THR A 25 0.86 -4.29 -3.55
C THR A 25 0.24 -5.68 -3.37
N ARG A 26 -0.60 -5.86 -2.34
CA ARG A 26 -1.13 -7.16 -1.95
C ARG A 26 -2.59 -7.38 -2.33
N PHE A 27 -3.44 -6.37 -2.14
CA PHE A 27 -4.89 -6.49 -2.31
C PHE A 27 -5.38 -5.77 -3.56
N ALA A 28 -6.42 -6.32 -4.15
CA ALA A 28 -7.16 -5.76 -5.27
C ALA A 28 -8.66 -5.79 -4.98
N ARG A 29 -9.47 -5.12 -5.80
CA ARG A 29 -10.92 -5.01 -5.63
C ARG A 29 -11.62 -6.36 -5.41
N ALA A 30 -11.18 -7.42 -6.08
CA ALA A 30 -11.76 -8.75 -5.94
C ALA A 30 -11.66 -9.29 -4.49
N ASP A 31 -10.68 -8.84 -3.71
CA ASP A 31 -10.50 -9.28 -2.32
C ASP A 31 -11.59 -8.76 -1.37
N TYR A 32 -12.34 -7.72 -1.74
CA TYR A 32 -13.46 -7.24 -0.93
C TYR A 32 -14.55 -8.30 -0.76
N ALA A 33 -14.76 -9.17 -1.74
CA ALA A 33 -15.75 -10.25 -1.64
C ALA A 33 -15.44 -11.22 -0.49
N ARG A 34 -14.16 -11.43 -0.20
CA ARG A 34 -13.67 -12.35 0.85
C ARG A 34 -13.37 -11.63 2.16
N LEU A 35 -12.79 -10.43 2.10
CA LEU A 35 -12.25 -9.73 3.27
C LEU A 35 -13.12 -8.57 3.74
N GLY A 36 -13.99 -8.04 2.89
CA GLY A 36 -14.89 -6.94 3.23
C GLY A 36 -14.17 -5.74 3.87
N ASN A 37 -14.71 -5.29 4.98
CA ASN A 37 -14.16 -4.13 5.70
C ASN A 37 -12.77 -4.35 6.31
N LEU A 38 -12.29 -5.59 6.39
CA LEU A 38 -10.94 -5.87 6.89
C LEU A 38 -9.87 -5.16 6.05
N ILE A 39 -10.14 -4.95 4.76
CA ILE A 39 -9.24 -4.21 3.87
C ILE A 39 -9.75 -2.80 3.54
N LYS A 40 -10.74 -2.30 4.27
CA LYS A 40 -11.15 -0.89 4.14
C LYS A 40 -10.00 0.01 4.58
N CYS A 41 -9.53 0.86 3.67
CA CYS A 41 -8.49 1.86 3.91
C CYS A 41 -8.77 3.13 3.08
N ASN A 42 -7.99 4.15 3.33
CA ASN A 42 -8.08 5.41 2.58
C ASN A 42 -6.65 5.83 2.16
N PRO A 43 -6.36 5.95 0.86
CA PRO A 43 -7.23 5.64 -0.29
C PRO A 43 -7.69 4.18 -0.35
N ALA A 44 -8.84 3.94 -0.99
CA ALA A 44 -9.39 2.59 -1.09
C ALA A 44 -8.57 1.68 -2.01
N ILE A 45 -8.60 0.37 -1.75
CA ILE A 45 -8.03 -0.65 -2.64
C ILE A 45 -8.71 -0.57 -4.01
N LYS A 46 -7.91 -0.58 -5.06
CA LYS A 46 -8.33 -0.45 -6.45
C LYS A 46 -8.31 -1.78 -7.19
N ASP A 47 -8.32 -1.72 -8.52
CA ASP A 47 -8.33 -2.91 -9.37
C ASP A 47 -6.96 -3.60 -9.45
N GLU A 48 -6.95 -4.80 -10.00
CA GLU A 48 -5.72 -5.59 -10.19
C GLU A 48 -4.70 -4.87 -11.08
N ALA A 49 -5.17 -4.13 -12.09
CA ALA A 49 -4.29 -3.33 -12.94
C ALA A 49 -3.56 -2.23 -12.15
N ASP A 50 -4.23 -1.60 -11.19
CA ASP A 50 -3.60 -0.61 -10.31
C ASP A 50 -2.58 -1.26 -9.38
N ARG A 51 -2.89 -2.44 -8.82
CA ARG A 51 -1.97 -3.21 -7.99
C ARG A 51 -0.69 -3.54 -8.76
N GLN A 52 -0.82 -4.05 -9.98
CA GLN A 52 0.33 -4.38 -10.81
C GLN A 52 1.14 -3.13 -11.18
N ALA A 53 0.48 -2.03 -11.50
CA ALA A 53 1.16 -0.76 -11.80
C ALA A 53 1.98 -0.24 -10.60
N ILE A 54 1.49 -0.41 -9.38
CA ILE A 54 2.23 -0.06 -8.16
C ILE A 54 3.48 -0.93 -8.00
N ILE A 55 3.37 -2.25 -8.22
CA ILE A 55 4.50 -3.17 -8.15
C ILE A 55 5.55 -2.80 -9.20
N ASP A 56 5.13 -2.56 -10.43
CA ASP A 56 6.02 -2.18 -11.53
C ASP A 56 6.71 -0.84 -11.24
N ALA A 57 6.00 0.11 -10.65
CA ALA A 57 6.55 1.42 -10.28
C ALA A 57 7.60 1.33 -9.16
N LEU A 58 7.42 0.43 -8.19
CA LEU A 58 8.44 0.14 -7.17
C LEU A 58 9.67 -0.52 -7.79
N ALA A 59 9.48 -1.54 -8.64
CA ALA A 59 10.57 -2.24 -9.29
C ALA A 59 11.34 -1.36 -10.29
N GLY A 60 10.69 -0.36 -10.87
CA GLY A 60 11.24 0.54 -11.87
C GLY A 60 11.77 1.87 -11.31
N ASP A 61 11.97 2.00 -10.01
CA ASP A 61 12.46 3.24 -9.37
C ASP A 61 11.56 4.47 -9.62
N VAL A 62 10.29 4.28 -9.90
CA VAL A 62 9.30 5.36 -10.00
C VAL A 62 8.80 5.74 -8.61
N LEU A 63 8.52 4.73 -7.78
CA LEU A 63 8.23 4.88 -6.36
C LEU A 63 9.47 4.53 -5.54
N ASP A 64 9.73 5.30 -4.48
CA ASP A 64 10.97 5.23 -3.70
C ASP A 64 10.80 4.53 -2.37
N VAL A 65 9.60 4.54 -1.82
CA VAL A 65 9.33 4.07 -0.46
C VAL A 65 8.12 3.14 -0.45
N LEU A 66 8.28 2.02 0.26
CA LEU A 66 7.19 1.13 0.61
C LEU A 66 6.91 1.28 2.11
N ALA A 67 5.81 1.92 2.44
CA ALA A 67 5.38 2.21 3.80
C ALA A 67 4.32 1.21 4.30
N THR A 68 4.05 1.18 5.59
CA THR A 68 3.04 0.30 6.18
C THR A 68 1.67 0.95 6.31
N ASP A 69 1.63 2.23 6.58
CA ASP A 69 0.42 2.94 6.99
C ASP A 69 -0.35 2.15 8.08
N HIS A 70 0.41 1.68 9.09
CA HIS A 70 -0.13 0.81 10.14
C HIS A 70 -1.19 1.52 10.96
N ALA A 71 -2.44 1.12 10.80
CA ALA A 71 -3.59 1.68 11.49
C ALA A 71 -4.50 0.55 12.00
N PRO A 72 -4.19 -0.02 13.17
CA PRO A 72 -4.94 -1.15 13.72
C PRO A 72 -6.30 -0.72 14.27
N HIS A 73 -7.29 -1.57 14.05
CA HIS A 73 -8.63 -1.47 14.63
C HIS A 73 -9.09 -2.85 15.08
N THR A 74 -9.99 -2.91 16.05
CA THR A 74 -10.53 -4.18 16.52
C THR A 74 -11.40 -4.85 15.45
N LEU A 75 -11.56 -6.16 15.54
CA LEU A 75 -12.47 -6.89 14.65
C LEU A 75 -13.92 -6.40 14.81
N GLU A 76 -14.32 -6.04 16.03
CA GLU A 76 -15.62 -5.48 16.31
C GLU A 76 -15.85 -4.15 15.59
N GLU A 77 -14.88 -3.24 15.63
CA GLU A 77 -14.95 -1.97 14.89
C GLU A 77 -15.03 -2.20 13.37
N LYS A 78 -14.23 -3.12 12.85
CA LYS A 78 -14.22 -3.47 11.43
C LYS A 78 -15.49 -4.19 10.98
N ALA A 79 -16.22 -4.84 11.88
CA ALA A 79 -17.46 -5.55 11.58
C ALA A 79 -18.68 -4.64 11.42
N ARG A 80 -18.56 -3.35 11.71
CA ARG A 80 -19.64 -2.36 11.51
C ARG A 80 -19.98 -2.22 10.03
N PRO A 81 -21.17 -1.65 9.69
CA PRO A 81 -21.47 -1.31 8.30
C PRO A 81 -20.36 -0.48 7.66
N TYR A 82 -20.13 -0.62 6.38
CA TYR A 82 -18.98 -0.01 5.68
C TYR A 82 -18.82 1.49 5.99
N ALA A 83 -19.89 2.26 6.01
CA ALA A 83 -19.81 3.69 6.29
C ALA A 83 -19.34 4.01 7.73
N ALA A 84 -19.60 3.12 8.69
CA ALA A 84 -19.24 3.29 10.09
C ALA A 84 -17.96 2.56 10.49
N ALA A 85 -17.49 1.62 9.67
CA ALA A 85 -16.24 0.89 9.94
C ALA A 85 -15.04 1.81 9.72
N PRO A 86 -14.05 1.82 10.64
CA PRO A 86 -12.86 2.65 10.46
C PRO A 86 -11.99 2.16 9.29
N SER A 87 -11.30 3.10 8.65
CA SER A 87 -10.28 2.81 7.63
C SER A 87 -8.95 2.50 8.30
N GLY A 88 -8.21 1.51 7.78
CA GLY A 88 -6.88 1.15 8.26
C GLY A 88 -6.66 -0.35 8.33
N LEU A 89 -5.38 -0.77 8.18
CA LEU A 89 -4.94 -2.16 8.24
C LEU A 89 -3.74 -2.30 9.19
N PRO A 90 -3.67 -3.40 9.97
CA PRO A 90 -2.57 -3.64 10.93
C PRO A 90 -1.42 -4.40 10.27
N LEU A 91 -0.70 -3.79 9.32
CA LEU A 91 0.25 -4.49 8.45
C LEU A 91 1.71 -4.40 8.85
N VAL A 92 2.08 -3.68 9.92
CA VAL A 92 3.50 -3.47 10.25
C VAL A 92 4.28 -4.78 10.42
N GLN A 93 3.70 -5.79 11.05
CA GLN A 93 4.37 -7.08 11.27
C GLN A 93 4.53 -7.93 10.00
N PHE A 94 3.73 -7.64 8.96
CA PHE A 94 3.74 -8.38 7.70
C PHE A 94 4.45 -7.65 6.56
N ALA A 95 4.83 -6.40 6.80
CA ALA A 95 5.30 -5.51 5.75
C ALA A 95 6.56 -6.04 5.05
N LEU A 96 7.53 -6.53 5.81
CA LEU A 96 8.76 -7.09 5.25
C LEU A 96 8.48 -8.35 4.42
N ASN A 97 7.67 -9.26 4.94
CA ASN A 97 7.34 -10.50 4.23
C ASN A 97 6.59 -10.20 2.91
N ALA A 98 5.63 -9.26 2.96
CA ALA A 98 4.90 -8.85 1.77
C ALA A 98 5.79 -8.15 0.73
N ALA A 99 6.80 -7.41 1.18
CA ALA A 99 7.75 -6.76 0.29
C ALA A 99 8.72 -7.74 -0.39
N LEU A 100 9.01 -8.90 0.25
CA LEU A 100 9.93 -9.91 -0.25
C LEU A 100 9.26 -10.96 -1.16
N GLU A 101 7.96 -11.05 -1.15
CA GLU A 101 7.21 -11.93 -2.06
C GLU A 101 7.21 -11.37 -3.50
#